data_e13f93688fbd652fd0f48b6595febc52
#
_entry.id   e13f93688fbd652fd0f48b6595febc52
#
_cell.length_a   1.000
_cell.length_b   1.000
_cell.length_c   1.000
_cell.angle_alpha   90.00
_cell.angle_beta   90.00
_cell.angle_gamma   90.00
#
_symmetry.space_group_name_H-M   'P 1'
#
loop_
_entity.id
_entity.type
_entity.pdbx_description
1 polymer ?
#
loop_
_entity_poly.entity_id
_entity_poly.type
_entity_poly.pdbx_seq_one_letter_code
_entity_poly.pdbx_strand_id
1 'polypeptide(L)' 'MQKKIYVDGMFDPAVASKVDATVKAVAGVTNCTANPDKSQVLVDFDESVGGVEDAINAAIESTGIAVLG' A
#
# COMPACT_ATOMS: atom_id res chain seq x y z
N MET A 1 -8.31 -8.21 7.60
CA MET A 1 -7.43 -7.42 8.48
C MET A 1 -7.10 -6.10 7.80
N GLN A 2 -7.04 -5.02 8.58
CA GLN A 2 -6.67 -3.70 8.06
C GLN A 2 -5.34 -3.28 8.66
N LYS A 3 -4.48 -2.74 7.82
CA LYS A 3 -3.17 -2.25 8.26
C LYS A 3 -2.95 -0.83 7.74
N LYS A 4 -2.43 0.03 8.60
CA LYS A 4 -2.03 1.37 8.23
C LYS A 4 -0.51 1.36 8.02
N ILE A 5 -0.07 1.72 6.83
CA ILE A 5 1.34 1.71 6.46
C ILE A 5 1.79 3.14 6.22
N TYR A 6 2.81 3.57 6.94
CA TYR A 6 3.41 4.89 6.74
C TYR A 6 4.47 4.83 5.65
N VAL A 7 4.43 5.82 4.77
CA VAL A 7 5.31 5.86 3.60
C VAL A 7 5.95 7.23 3.45
N ASP A 8 7.03 7.29 2.68
CA ASP A 8 7.72 8.54 2.36
C ASP A 8 7.80 8.68 0.83
N GLY A 9 7.55 9.88 0.34
CA GLY A 9 7.62 10.16 -1.10
C GLY A 9 6.27 10.18 -1.82
N MET A 10 5.17 9.99 -1.10
CA MET A 10 3.82 10.02 -1.68
C MET A 10 3.20 11.42 -1.51
N PHE A 11 3.67 12.39 -2.31
CA PHE A 11 3.25 13.79 -2.19
C PHE A 11 2.20 14.21 -3.20
N ASP A 12 1.93 13.39 -4.20
CA ASP A 12 1.11 13.74 -5.36
C ASP A 12 -0.08 12.79 -5.44
N PRO A 13 -1.30 13.30 -5.70
CA PRO A 13 -2.47 12.41 -5.90
C PRO A 13 -2.29 11.38 -7.00
N ALA A 14 -1.53 11.70 -8.05
CA ALA A 14 -1.24 10.74 -9.12
C ALA A 14 -0.41 9.57 -8.61
N VAL A 15 0.56 9.85 -7.74
CA VAL A 15 1.37 8.80 -7.10
C VAL A 15 0.51 7.97 -6.18
N ALA A 16 -0.37 8.59 -5.41
CA ALA A 16 -1.29 7.89 -4.52
C ALA A 16 -2.21 6.94 -5.30
N SER A 17 -2.72 7.38 -6.45
CA SER A 17 -3.54 6.53 -7.32
C SER A 17 -2.77 5.33 -7.84
N LYS A 18 -1.50 5.53 -8.19
CA LYS A 18 -0.63 4.46 -8.64
C LYS A 18 -0.37 3.44 -7.53
N VAL A 19 -0.14 3.91 -6.32
CA VAL A 19 0.02 3.04 -5.15
C VAL A 19 -1.25 2.22 -4.92
N ASP A 20 -2.41 2.85 -4.94
CA ASP A 20 -3.69 2.16 -4.80
C ASP A 20 -3.85 1.03 -5.81
N ALA A 21 -3.62 1.33 -7.09
CA ALA A 21 -3.79 0.35 -8.15
C ALA A 21 -2.80 -0.81 -8.01
N THR A 22 -1.55 -0.48 -7.68
CA THR A 22 -0.49 -1.48 -7.55
C THR A 22 -0.74 -2.41 -6.36
N VAL A 23 -1.14 -1.84 -5.22
CA VAL A 23 -1.43 -2.64 -4.02
C VAL A 23 -2.69 -3.48 -4.20
N LYS A 24 -3.71 -2.94 -4.84
CA LYS A 24 -4.95 -3.70 -5.11
C LYS A 24 -4.71 -4.92 -6.00
N ALA A 25 -3.66 -4.90 -6.80
CA ALA A 25 -3.30 -6.04 -7.64
C ALA A 25 -2.62 -7.18 -6.85
N VAL A 26 -2.25 -6.94 -5.61
CA VAL A 26 -1.63 -7.97 -4.76
C VAL A 26 -2.67 -9.01 -4.35
N ALA A 27 -2.32 -10.29 -4.50
CA ALA A 27 -3.20 -11.38 -4.08
C ALA A 27 -3.45 -11.30 -2.57
N GLY A 28 -4.71 -11.36 -2.18
CA GLY A 28 -5.12 -11.26 -0.78
C GLY A 28 -5.54 -9.86 -0.35
N VAL A 29 -5.27 -8.83 -1.14
CA VAL A 29 -5.72 -7.47 -0.86
C VAL A 29 -7.16 -7.30 -1.32
N THR A 30 -8.03 -6.88 -0.41
CA THR A 30 -9.45 -6.66 -0.71
C THR A 30 -9.77 -5.19 -0.93
N ASN A 31 -8.99 -4.28 -0.33
CA ASN A 31 -9.16 -2.84 -0.54
C ASN A 31 -7.86 -2.11 -0.20
N CYS A 32 -7.69 -0.92 -0.78
CA CYS A 32 -6.54 -0.08 -0.50
C CYS A 32 -6.91 1.39 -0.70
N THR A 33 -6.52 2.22 0.26
CA THR A 33 -6.71 3.66 0.18
C THR A 33 -5.40 4.35 0.53
N ALA A 34 -4.79 5.00 -0.45
CA ALA A 34 -3.60 5.81 -0.22
C ALA A 34 -4.00 7.24 0.13
N ASN A 35 -3.40 7.78 1.18
CA ASN A 35 -3.67 9.15 1.63
C ASN A 35 -2.38 9.96 1.58
N PRO A 36 -2.18 10.80 0.55
CA PRO A 36 -0.96 11.57 0.41
C PRO A 36 -0.81 12.65 1.49
N ASP A 37 -1.91 13.21 1.98
CA ASP A 37 -1.87 14.24 3.00
C ASP A 37 -1.28 13.73 4.32
N LYS A 38 -1.52 12.47 4.63
CA LYS A 38 -1.04 11.84 5.87
C LYS A 38 0.15 10.92 5.64
N SER A 39 0.60 10.79 4.41
CA SER A 39 1.68 9.88 4.03
C SER A 39 1.44 8.46 4.52
N GLN A 40 0.21 7.97 4.36
CA GLN A 40 -0.16 6.63 4.80
C GLN A 40 -1.01 5.91 3.76
N VAL A 41 -0.89 4.58 3.79
CA VAL A 41 -1.67 3.68 2.95
C VAL A 41 -2.46 2.76 3.85
N LEU A 42 -3.78 2.76 3.70
CA LEU A 42 -4.67 1.89 4.45
C LEU A 42 -5.01 0.69 3.58
N VAL A 43 -4.68 -0.50 4.04
CA VAL A 43 -4.86 -1.72 3.25
C VAL A 43 -5.71 -2.72 4.02
N ASP A 44 -6.77 -3.19 3.38
CA ASP A 44 -7.55 -4.32 3.87
C ASP A 44 -7.11 -5.56 3.11
N PHE A 45 -6.77 -6.61 3.83
CA PHE A 45 -6.25 -7.83 3.23
C PHE A 45 -6.64 -9.06 4.03
N ASP A 46 -6.57 -10.22 3.37
CA ASP A 46 -6.81 -11.51 3.98
C ASP A 46 -5.48 -12.02 4.58
N GLU A 47 -5.40 -12.02 5.90
CA GLU A 47 -4.18 -12.43 6.61
C GLU A 47 -3.86 -13.93 6.46
N SER A 48 -4.82 -14.72 5.99
CA SER A 48 -4.58 -16.14 5.73
C SER A 48 -3.75 -16.38 4.46
N VAL A 49 -3.59 -15.35 3.62
CA VAL A 49 -2.73 -15.44 2.43
C VAL A 49 -1.27 -15.31 2.86
N GLY A 50 -0.48 -16.34 2.66
CA GLY A 50 0.93 -16.33 3.05
C GLY A 50 1.73 -15.25 2.32
N GLY A 51 2.51 -14.46 3.06
CA GLY A 51 3.38 -13.43 2.49
C GLY A 51 2.66 -12.18 2.00
N VAL A 52 1.36 -12.02 2.31
CA VAL A 52 0.58 -10.88 1.81
C VAL A 52 1.16 -9.54 2.28
N GLU A 53 1.61 -9.43 3.51
CA GLU A 53 2.17 -8.19 4.02
C GLU A 53 3.48 -7.83 3.32
N ASP A 54 4.35 -8.80 3.08
CA ASP A 54 5.60 -8.59 2.35
C ASP A 54 5.32 -8.19 0.90
N ALA A 55 4.31 -8.81 0.29
CA ALA A 55 3.91 -8.48 -1.07
C ALA A 55 3.34 -7.06 -1.16
N ILE A 56 2.58 -6.62 -0.14
CA ILE A 56 2.07 -5.24 -0.07
C ILE A 56 3.23 -4.26 0.01
N ASN A 57 4.17 -4.50 0.89
CA ASN A 57 5.34 -3.61 1.04
C ASN A 57 6.13 -3.54 -0.27
N ALA A 58 6.37 -4.68 -0.92
CA ALA A 58 7.07 -4.73 -2.19
C ALA A 58 6.31 -3.97 -3.28
N ALA A 59 4.98 -4.07 -3.31
CA ALA A 59 4.15 -3.36 -4.26
C ALA A 59 4.27 -1.84 -4.08
N ILE A 60 4.24 -1.36 -2.83
CA ILE A 60 4.41 0.06 -2.53
C ILE A 60 5.79 0.53 -2.97
N GLU A 61 6.83 -0.20 -2.62
CA GLU A 61 8.21 0.15 -2.97
C GLU A 61 8.43 0.15 -4.47
N SER A 62 7.73 -0.69 -5.22
CA SER A 62 7.85 -0.74 -6.68
C SER A 62 7.36 0.53 -7.37
N THR A 63 6.58 1.35 -6.68
CA THR A 63 6.14 2.65 -7.18
C THR A 63 7.16 3.77 -6.95
N GLY A 64 8.28 3.47 -6.30
CA GLY A 64 9.32 4.44 -5.97
C GLY A 64 9.15 5.10 -4.61
N ILE A 65 8.25 4.59 -3.79
CA ILE A 65 7.94 5.12 -2.46
C ILE A 65 8.61 4.23 -1.41
N ALA A 66 9.16 4.86 -0.37
CA ALA A 66 9.75 4.12 0.74
C ALA A 66 8.69 3.77 1.79
N VAL A 67 8.70 2.53 2.27
CA VAL A 67 7.85 2.09 3.36
C VAL A 67 8.55 2.37 4.68
N LEU A 68 7.89 3.12 5.56
CA LEU A 68 8.45 3.50 6.87
C LEU A 68 8.00 2.57 7.99
N GLY A 69 6.92 1.87 7.81
CA GLY A 69 6.46 0.93 8.83
C GLY A 69 4.96 0.69 8.94
#